data_16ee3ac2b3406d676eb66c4908997fb8
#
_entry.id   16ee3ac2b3406d676eb66c4908997fb8
#
_cell.length_a   1.000
_cell.length_b   1.000
_cell.length_c   1.000
_cell.angle_alpha   90.00
_cell.angle_beta   90.00
_cell.angle_gamma   90.00
#
_symmetry.space_group_name_H-M   'P 1'
#
loop_
_entity.id
_entity.type
_entity.pdbx_description
1 polymer ?
#
loop_
_entity_poly.entity_id
_entity_poly.type
_entity_poly.pdbx_seq_one_letter_code
_entity_poly.pdbx_strand_id
1 'polypeptide(L)'
;WKSVLLYSVLLTTVSALAVAGVALWWVPGMTVAVALALGAAVSPPDPVAVEAVAEPVGIPRRLIGTLQTEGSFNDAISIVLFHAAIHSMEEHHAIEPLEVMRDFALGSVLAVIIGFAFGWIGGYVRLRAHDVVTRNAVTLVIPFAAYLVAENIHASGVIAVVIAAIQFTSTKYLVALEAEDRLTTSSFWQIIELLMTGIAFGLIGLQASEIIYKANSERIAGLFVDGAVIAVVAMIIRLVWFTVIWLIGKAARPVHEGAPESFAEVIVMTWSGMRGLVTLILSLSIPMIDG
;
A
#
# COMPACT_ATOMS: atom_id res chain seq x y z
N TRP A 1 14.47 -5.80 9.99
CA TRP A 1 13.13 -6.12 10.51
C TRP A 1 12.56 -4.99 11.38
N LYS A 2 13.33 -4.41 12.31
CA LYS A 2 12.85 -3.32 13.19
C LYS A 2 12.40 -2.09 12.40
N SER A 3 13.13 -1.73 11.34
CA SER A 3 12.74 -0.61 10.44
C SER A 3 11.43 -0.89 9.72
N VAL A 4 11.25 -2.10 9.19
CA VAL A 4 10.01 -2.52 8.54
C VAL A 4 8.82 -2.42 9.50
N LEU A 5 8.94 -2.95 10.72
CA LEU A 5 7.90 -2.86 11.74
C LEU A 5 7.54 -1.40 12.05
N LEU A 6 8.56 -0.54 12.21
CA LEU A 6 8.38 0.84 12.63
C LEU A 6 7.77 1.71 11.53
N TYR A 7 8.26 1.58 10.30
CA TYR A 7 7.86 2.46 9.19
C TYR A 7 6.65 1.91 8.41
N SER A 8 6.58 0.60 8.18
CA SER A 8 5.49 0.04 7.39
C SER A 8 4.27 -0.32 8.23
N VAL A 9 4.44 -1.00 9.38
CA VAL A 9 3.28 -1.44 10.15
C VAL A 9 2.78 -0.34 11.08
N LEU A 10 3.65 0.18 11.92
CA LEU A 10 3.23 1.09 12.98
C LEU A 10 2.83 2.46 12.45
N LEU A 11 3.63 3.04 11.53
CA LEU A 11 3.31 4.33 10.93
C LEU A 11 2.02 4.27 10.12
N THR A 12 1.81 3.22 9.31
CA THR A 12 0.59 3.07 8.51
C THR A 12 -0.65 2.91 9.41
N THR A 13 -0.56 2.06 10.44
CA THR A 13 -1.68 1.88 11.39
C THR A 13 -1.99 3.17 12.14
N VAL A 14 -0.97 3.86 12.67
CA VAL A 14 -1.17 5.15 13.37
C VAL A 14 -1.74 6.19 12.42
N SER A 15 -1.26 6.26 11.18
CA SER A 15 -1.79 7.18 10.18
C SER A 15 -3.25 6.88 9.85
N ALA A 16 -3.61 5.62 9.65
CA ALA A 16 -4.98 5.21 9.36
C ALA A 16 -5.94 5.60 10.51
N LEU A 17 -5.57 5.26 11.74
CA LEU A 17 -6.39 5.56 12.92
C LEU A 17 -6.51 7.06 13.19
N ALA A 18 -5.44 7.82 13.00
CA ALA A 18 -5.47 9.25 13.23
C ALA A 18 -6.29 9.99 12.14
N VAL A 19 -6.14 9.59 10.88
CA VAL A 19 -6.98 10.11 9.79
C VAL A 19 -8.45 9.74 10.04
N ALA A 20 -8.75 8.50 10.43
CA ALA A 20 -10.11 8.08 10.77
C ALA A 20 -10.69 8.91 11.93
N GLY A 21 -9.90 9.14 12.99
CA GLY A 21 -10.32 9.97 14.13
C GLY A 21 -10.64 11.40 13.74
N VAL A 22 -9.81 12.01 12.88
CA VAL A 22 -10.09 13.38 12.38
C VAL A 22 -11.30 13.39 11.45
N ALA A 23 -11.45 12.40 10.58
CA ALA A 23 -12.59 12.29 9.68
C ALA A 23 -13.92 12.17 10.46
N LEU A 24 -13.96 11.38 11.52
CA LEU A 24 -15.10 11.26 12.44
C LEU A 24 -15.47 12.57 13.12
N TRP A 25 -14.47 13.35 13.49
CA TRP A 25 -14.68 14.63 14.17
C TRP A 25 -15.06 15.74 13.19
N TRP A 26 -14.45 15.74 12.00
CA TRP A 26 -14.58 16.82 11.03
C TRP A 26 -15.80 16.68 10.13
N VAL A 27 -16.14 15.47 9.69
CA VAL A 27 -17.21 15.21 8.72
C VAL A 27 -18.49 14.77 9.45
N PRO A 28 -19.55 15.61 9.48
CA PRO A 28 -20.80 15.25 10.14
C PRO A 28 -21.45 14.01 9.52
N GLY A 29 -21.90 13.08 10.37
CA GLY A 29 -22.60 11.87 9.94
C GLY A 29 -21.69 10.71 9.46
N MET A 30 -20.37 10.88 9.53
CA MET A 30 -19.43 9.80 9.18
C MET A 30 -19.49 8.69 10.24
N THR A 31 -19.61 7.43 9.78
CA THR A 31 -19.56 6.27 10.67
C THR A 31 -18.10 5.84 10.93
N VAL A 32 -17.87 5.10 12.02
CA VAL A 32 -16.53 4.60 12.39
C VAL A 32 -15.95 3.73 11.27
N ALA A 33 -16.77 2.88 10.65
CA ALA A 33 -16.33 2.01 9.58
C ALA A 33 -15.91 2.80 8.33
N VAL A 34 -16.72 3.80 7.90
CA VAL A 34 -16.37 4.67 6.75
C VAL A 34 -15.11 5.49 7.03
N ALA A 35 -14.98 6.03 8.24
CA ALA A 35 -13.79 6.77 8.64
C ALA A 35 -12.53 5.89 8.65
N LEU A 36 -12.64 4.65 9.13
CA LEU A 36 -11.55 3.69 9.12
C LEU A 36 -11.17 3.27 7.68
N ALA A 37 -12.16 3.03 6.81
CA ALA A 37 -11.93 2.76 5.40
C ALA A 37 -11.18 3.92 4.71
N LEU A 38 -11.61 5.16 4.94
CA LEU A 38 -10.93 6.35 4.44
C LEU A 38 -9.51 6.48 4.99
N GLY A 39 -9.34 6.30 6.30
CA GLY A 39 -8.04 6.33 6.95
C GLY A 39 -7.09 5.27 6.41
N ALA A 40 -7.58 4.05 6.22
CA ALA A 40 -6.83 2.97 5.62
C ALA A 40 -6.44 3.28 4.17
N ALA A 41 -7.37 3.76 3.35
CA ALA A 41 -7.11 4.10 1.95
C ALA A 41 -6.08 5.21 1.78
N VAL A 42 -6.09 6.22 2.68
CA VAL A 42 -5.19 7.39 2.58
C VAL A 42 -3.84 7.16 3.27
N SER A 43 -3.67 6.12 4.08
CA SER A 43 -2.44 5.90 4.86
C SER A 43 -1.21 5.56 4.03
N PRO A 44 -1.23 4.66 3.04
CA PRO A 44 -0.02 4.21 2.37
C PRO A 44 0.56 5.33 1.47
N PRO A 45 1.88 5.62 1.58
CA PRO A 45 2.57 6.44 0.61
C PRO A 45 2.87 5.63 -0.65
N ASP A 46 3.04 6.34 -1.76
CA ASP A 46 3.43 5.75 -3.04
C ASP A 46 4.95 5.76 -3.22
N PRO A 47 5.64 4.61 -3.19
CA PRO A 47 7.06 4.54 -3.38
C PRO A 47 7.50 4.89 -4.81
N VAL A 48 6.64 4.64 -5.81
CA VAL A 48 6.95 4.88 -7.24
C VAL A 48 7.06 6.37 -7.53
N ALA A 49 6.14 7.17 -6.99
CA ALA A 49 6.21 8.63 -7.12
C ALA A 49 7.48 9.21 -6.47
N VAL A 50 7.94 8.58 -5.38
CA VAL A 50 9.19 8.98 -4.70
C VAL A 50 10.41 8.66 -5.56
N GLU A 51 10.48 7.47 -6.16
CA GLU A 51 11.59 7.06 -7.03
C GLU A 51 11.76 8.01 -8.22
N ALA A 52 10.67 8.39 -8.85
CA ALA A 52 10.68 9.29 -10.00
C ALA A 52 11.31 10.67 -9.69
N VAL A 53 11.21 11.14 -8.44
CA VAL A 53 11.70 12.45 -8.00
C VAL A 53 13.03 12.36 -7.25
N ALA A 54 13.35 11.21 -6.68
CA ALA A 54 14.50 11.04 -5.77
C ALA A 54 15.85 11.25 -6.48
N GLU A 55 16.00 10.76 -7.69
CA GLU A 55 17.25 10.82 -8.43
C GLU A 55 17.59 12.26 -8.88
N PRO A 56 16.67 13.04 -9.48
CA PRO A 56 16.93 14.45 -9.83
C PRO A 56 17.21 15.35 -8.63
N VAL A 57 16.64 15.06 -7.47
CA VAL A 57 16.80 15.88 -6.24
C VAL A 57 18.02 15.47 -5.43
N GLY A 58 18.67 14.34 -5.75
CA GLY A 58 19.86 13.87 -5.06
C GLY A 58 19.58 13.30 -3.66
N ILE A 59 18.45 12.65 -3.47
CA ILE A 59 18.09 12.01 -2.20
C ILE A 59 19.09 10.87 -1.90
N PRO A 60 19.62 10.77 -0.67
CA PRO A 60 20.53 9.69 -0.30
C PRO A 60 19.92 8.30 -0.52
N ARG A 61 20.66 7.40 -1.16
CA ARG A 61 20.20 6.03 -1.48
C ARG A 61 19.67 5.24 -0.27
N ARG A 62 20.21 5.51 0.91
CA ARG A 62 19.73 4.88 2.16
C ARG A 62 18.29 5.26 2.48
N LEU A 63 17.88 6.51 2.21
CA LEU A 63 16.50 6.96 2.42
C LEU A 63 15.57 6.39 1.37
N ILE A 64 16.02 6.30 0.11
CA ILE A 64 15.26 5.65 -0.96
C ILE A 64 14.97 4.20 -0.59
N GLY A 65 15.98 3.43 -0.15
CA GLY A 65 15.79 2.06 0.30
C GLY A 65 14.83 1.91 1.49
N THR A 66 14.83 2.88 2.42
CA THR A 66 13.87 2.90 3.53
C THR A 66 12.45 3.15 3.05
N LEU A 67 12.26 4.13 2.15
CA LEU A 67 10.96 4.46 1.58
C LEU A 67 10.39 3.33 0.71
N GLN A 68 11.24 2.65 -0.06
CA GLN A 68 10.85 1.44 -0.82
C GLN A 68 10.44 0.29 0.11
N THR A 69 11.18 0.09 1.20
CA THR A 69 10.84 -0.92 2.21
C THR A 69 9.53 -0.55 2.93
N GLU A 70 9.32 0.72 3.24
CA GLU A 70 8.06 1.23 3.76
C GLU A 70 6.92 0.89 2.78
N GLY A 71 7.07 1.26 1.49
CA GLY A 71 6.06 1.07 0.46
C GLY A 71 5.69 -0.39 0.19
N SER A 72 6.61 -1.33 0.41
CA SER A 72 6.35 -2.75 0.14
C SER A 72 5.40 -3.43 1.13
N PHE A 73 5.29 -2.93 2.34
CA PHE A 73 4.49 -3.56 3.40
C PHE A 73 3.29 -2.73 3.88
N ASN A 74 3.33 -1.42 3.69
CA ASN A 74 2.25 -0.53 4.11
C ASN A 74 0.95 -0.80 3.34
N ASP A 75 1.04 -1.15 2.06
CA ASP A 75 -0.11 -1.47 1.23
C ASP A 75 -0.87 -2.67 1.81
N ALA A 76 -0.16 -3.73 2.20
CA ALA A 76 -0.77 -4.90 2.82
C ALA A 76 -1.53 -4.54 4.11
N ILE A 77 -0.93 -3.72 4.98
CA ILE A 77 -1.57 -3.27 6.23
C ILE A 77 -2.81 -2.40 5.92
N SER A 78 -2.68 -1.48 4.98
CA SER A 78 -3.75 -0.60 4.55
C SER A 78 -4.95 -1.39 4.02
N ILE A 79 -4.72 -2.35 3.14
CA ILE A 79 -5.76 -3.19 2.56
C ILE A 79 -6.45 -4.03 3.64
N VAL A 80 -5.71 -4.56 4.59
CA VAL A 80 -6.28 -5.30 5.71
C VAL A 80 -7.21 -4.42 6.57
N LEU A 81 -6.76 -3.22 6.95
CA LEU A 81 -7.60 -2.29 7.71
C LEU A 81 -8.83 -1.86 6.90
N PHE A 82 -8.66 -1.68 5.60
CA PHE A 82 -9.74 -1.36 4.68
C PHE A 82 -10.77 -2.48 4.61
N HIS A 83 -10.36 -3.73 4.39
CA HIS A 83 -11.27 -4.88 4.37
C HIS A 83 -12.01 -5.07 5.70
N ALA A 84 -11.33 -4.91 6.83
CA ALA A 84 -11.99 -4.94 8.14
C ALA A 84 -13.07 -3.87 8.28
N ALA A 85 -12.81 -2.67 7.75
CA ALA A 85 -13.79 -1.58 7.75
C ALA A 85 -14.98 -1.88 6.83
N ILE A 86 -14.74 -2.39 5.61
CA ILE A 86 -15.81 -2.75 4.66
C ILE A 86 -16.68 -3.88 5.23
N HIS A 87 -16.06 -4.93 5.79
CA HIS A 87 -16.80 -6.03 6.40
C HIS A 87 -17.73 -5.54 7.53
N SER A 88 -17.26 -4.62 8.37
CA SER A 88 -18.09 -3.99 9.42
C SER A 88 -19.25 -3.16 8.84
N MET A 89 -19.08 -2.57 7.66
CA MET A 89 -20.16 -1.84 6.98
C MET A 89 -21.26 -2.79 6.45
N GLU A 90 -20.85 -3.93 5.89
CA GLU A 90 -21.77 -4.91 5.29
C GLU A 90 -22.60 -5.65 6.34
N GLU A 91 -21.99 -6.05 7.45
CA GLU A 91 -22.66 -6.85 8.49
C GLU A 91 -23.46 -6.00 9.49
N HIS A 92 -23.35 -4.68 9.48
CA HIS A 92 -23.97 -3.76 10.44
C HIS A 92 -23.65 -4.11 11.92
N HIS A 93 -22.53 -4.83 12.14
CA HIS A 93 -22.08 -5.18 13.48
C HIS A 93 -21.01 -4.18 13.95
N ALA A 94 -21.01 -3.93 15.26
CA ALA A 94 -19.90 -3.16 15.87
C ALA A 94 -18.59 -3.93 15.62
N ILE A 95 -17.51 -3.19 15.27
CA ILE A 95 -16.19 -3.76 15.11
C ILE A 95 -15.78 -4.37 16.45
N GLU A 96 -15.82 -5.70 16.56
CA GLU A 96 -15.25 -6.40 17.71
C GLU A 96 -13.74 -6.63 17.46
N PRO A 97 -12.85 -5.89 18.17
CA PRO A 97 -11.41 -5.91 17.87
C PRO A 97 -10.81 -7.33 17.95
N LEU A 98 -11.35 -8.18 18.80
CA LEU A 98 -10.84 -9.53 18.99
C LEU A 98 -11.22 -10.46 17.81
N GLU A 99 -12.44 -10.34 17.28
CA GLU A 99 -12.87 -11.09 16.09
C GLU A 99 -12.09 -10.66 14.86
N VAL A 100 -11.97 -9.35 14.63
CA VAL A 100 -11.17 -8.80 13.54
C VAL A 100 -9.71 -9.26 13.62
N MET A 101 -9.11 -9.26 14.80
CA MET A 101 -7.74 -9.76 14.99
C MET A 101 -7.62 -11.26 14.72
N ARG A 102 -8.59 -12.06 15.15
CA ARG A 102 -8.60 -13.50 14.93
C ARG A 102 -8.74 -13.82 13.43
N ASP A 103 -9.71 -13.22 12.76
CA ASP A 103 -9.99 -13.49 11.36
C ASP A 103 -8.85 -12.97 10.46
N PHE A 104 -8.28 -11.82 10.82
CA PHE A 104 -7.06 -11.33 10.21
C PHE A 104 -5.88 -12.30 10.41
N ALA A 105 -5.67 -12.81 11.63
CA ALA A 105 -4.57 -13.73 11.90
C ALA A 105 -4.74 -15.05 11.12
N LEU A 106 -5.95 -15.62 11.11
CA LEU A 106 -6.26 -16.83 10.36
C LEU A 106 -6.14 -16.61 8.84
N GLY A 107 -6.74 -15.55 8.33
CA GLY A 107 -6.64 -15.17 6.92
C GLY A 107 -5.21 -14.90 6.47
N SER A 108 -4.39 -14.30 7.33
CA SER A 108 -2.96 -14.08 7.05
C SER A 108 -2.16 -15.37 7.00
N VAL A 109 -2.39 -16.30 7.94
CA VAL A 109 -1.71 -17.61 7.95
C VAL A 109 -2.07 -18.41 6.70
N LEU A 110 -3.35 -18.46 6.32
CA LEU A 110 -3.79 -19.12 5.08
C LEU A 110 -3.18 -18.45 3.85
N ALA A 111 -3.15 -17.13 3.81
CA ALA A 111 -2.54 -16.36 2.73
C ALA A 111 -1.04 -16.66 2.57
N VAL A 112 -0.31 -16.78 3.67
CA VAL A 112 1.12 -17.16 3.65
C VAL A 112 1.29 -18.55 3.04
N ILE A 113 0.46 -19.53 3.41
CA ILE A 113 0.53 -20.89 2.86
C ILE A 113 0.26 -20.89 1.36
N ILE A 114 -0.80 -20.17 0.92
CA ILE A 114 -1.14 -20.03 -0.49
C ILE A 114 -0.03 -19.33 -1.26
N GLY A 115 0.47 -18.22 -0.73
CA GLY A 115 1.56 -17.47 -1.35
C GLY A 115 2.82 -18.31 -1.53
N PHE A 116 3.20 -19.09 -0.52
CA PHE A 116 4.31 -20.04 -0.63
C PHE A 116 4.05 -21.11 -1.70
N ALA A 117 2.86 -21.68 -1.75
CA ALA A 117 2.50 -22.72 -2.73
C ALA A 117 2.59 -22.15 -4.16
N PHE A 118 1.95 -21.01 -4.42
CA PHE A 118 1.96 -20.38 -5.74
C PHE A 118 3.34 -19.85 -6.12
N GLY A 119 4.09 -19.27 -5.18
CA GLY A 119 5.47 -18.85 -5.43
C GLY A 119 6.39 -20.01 -5.78
N TRP A 120 6.22 -21.17 -5.12
CA TRP A 120 6.97 -22.39 -5.43
C TRP A 120 6.57 -22.97 -6.79
N ILE A 121 5.26 -23.11 -7.06
CA ILE A 121 4.75 -23.58 -8.35
C ILE A 121 5.25 -22.68 -9.48
N GLY A 122 5.10 -21.37 -9.32
CA GLY A 122 5.52 -20.39 -10.30
C GLY A 122 7.02 -20.42 -10.57
N GLY A 123 7.85 -20.52 -9.52
CA GLY A 123 9.28 -20.67 -9.64
C GLY A 123 9.67 -21.95 -10.40
N TYR A 124 9.00 -23.06 -10.09
CA TYR A 124 9.22 -24.32 -10.77
C TYR A 124 8.83 -24.29 -12.26
N VAL A 125 7.67 -23.73 -12.59
CA VAL A 125 7.21 -23.58 -13.98
C VAL A 125 8.15 -22.66 -14.77
N ARG A 126 8.54 -21.54 -14.17
CA ARG A 126 9.47 -20.57 -14.77
C ARG A 126 10.83 -21.21 -15.12
N LEU A 127 11.38 -22.04 -14.25
CA LEU A 127 12.65 -22.74 -14.52
C LEU A 127 12.56 -23.74 -15.69
N ARG A 128 11.35 -24.25 -15.99
CA ARG A 128 11.12 -25.17 -17.11
C ARG A 128 10.70 -24.51 -18.40
N ALA A 129 10.30 -23.24 -18.34
CA ALA A 129 9.96 -22.48 -19.54
C ALA A 129 11.20 -22.22 -20.38
N HIS A 130 11.13 -22.55 -21.66
CA HIS A 130 12.27 -22.45 -22.57
C HIS A 130 12.46 -21.04 -23.14
N ASP A 131 11.39 -20.24 -23.18
CA ASP A 131 11.41 -18.91 -23.76
C ASP A 131 11.08 -17.83 -22.73
N VAL A 132 11.58 -16.61 -22.98
CA VAL A 132 11.44 -15.44 -22.10
C VAL A 132 9.99 -14.98 -22.00
N VAL A 133 9.20 -15.14 -23.07
CA VAL A 133 7.80 -14.70 -23.09
C VAL A 133 6.98 -15.56 -22.13
N THR A 134 7.13 -16.89 -22.19
CA THR A 134 6.47 -17.81 -21.25
C THR A 134 6.90 -17.53 -19.80
N ARG A 135 8.20 -17.26 -19.57
CA ARG A 135 8.70 -16.91 -18.23
C ARG A 135 8.01 -15.64 -17.69
N ASN A 136 7.88 -14.62 -18.52
CA ASN A 136 7.20 -13.38 -18.12
C ASN A 136 5.70 -13.59 -17.93
N ALA A 137 5.04 -14.37 -18.80
CA ALA A 137 3.63 -14.72 -18.63
C ALA A 137 3.37 -15.42 -17.29
N VAL A 138 4.23 -16.34 -16.87
CA VAL A 138 4.15 -17.01 -15.57
C VAL A 138 4.25 -15.99 -14.43
N THR A 139 5.16 -15.01 -14.52
CA THR A 139 5.29 -13.98 -13.47
C THR A 139 4.03 -13.11 -13.35
N LEU A 140 3.28 -12.96 -14.44
CA LEU A 140 2.02 -12.22 -14.44
C LEU A 140 0.85 -13.06 -13.89
N VAL A 141 0.72 -14.31 -14.34
CA VAL A 141 -0.42 -15.17 -14.01
C VAL A 141 -0.41 -15.63 -12.54
N ILE A 142 0.76 -15.94 -11.99
CA ILE A 142 0.88 -16.48 -10.63
C ILE A 142 0.34 -15.55 -9.55
N PRO A 143 0.62 -14.23 -9.53
CA PRO A 143 0.03 -13.32 -8.57
C PRO A 143 -1.50 -13.27 -8.63
N PHE A 144 -2.08 -13.20 -9.83
CA PHE A 144 -3.53 -13.20 -9.99
C PHE A 144 -4.16 -14.52 -9.52
N ALA A 145 -3.54 -15.67 -9.84
CA ALA A 145 -4.03 -16.96 -9.39
C ALA A 145 -3.94 -17.09 -7.85
N ALA A 146 -2.85 -16.64 -7.24
CA ALA A 146 -2.68 -16.62 -5.79
C ALA A 146 -3.74 -15.73 -5.12
N TYR A 147 -3.98 -14.53 -5.68
CA TYR A 147 -5.01 -13.61 -5.21
C TYR A 147 -6.39 -14.26 -5.23
N LEU A 148 -6.82 -14.76 -6.40
CA LEU A 148 -8.15 -15.35 -6.58
C LEU A 148 -8.37 -16.56 -5.67
N VAL A 149 -7.38 -17.43 -5.51
CA VAL A 149 -7.51 -18.60 -4.61
C VAL A 149 -7.60 -18.16 -3.16
N ALA A 150 -6.81 -17.18 -2.74
CA ALA A 150 -6.84 -16.68 -1.36
C ALA A 150 -8.20 -16.05 -1.04
N GLU A 151 -8.71 -15.15 -1.88
CA GLU A 151 -10.01 -14.50 -1.69
C GLU A 151 -11.18 -15.53 -1.64
N ASN A 152 -11.15 -16.57 -2.48
CA ASN A 152 -12.20 -17.59 -2.48
C ASN A 152 -12.30 -18.39 -1.17
N ILE A 153 -11.26 -18.41 -0.35
CA ILE A 153 -11.26 -19.09 0.96
C ILE A 153 -11.22 -18.11 2.13
N HIS A 154 -11.57 -16.84 1.88
CA HIS A 154 -11.56 -15.76 2.87
C HIS A 154 -10.18 -15.52 3.51
N ALA A 155 -9.10 -15.78 2.76
CA ALA A 155 -7.74 -15.39 3.12
C ALA A 155 -7.36 -14.08 2.41
N SER A 156 -6.35 -13.38 2.93
CA SER A 156 -5.88 -12.13 2.31
C SER A 156 -5.17 -12.39 0.98
N GLY A 157 -5.83 -12.07 -0.14
CA GLY A 157 -5.26 -12.17 -1.49
C GLY A 157 -3.96 -11.37 -1.63
N VAL A 158 -3.90 -10.19 -1.02
CA VAL A 158 -2.72 -9.31 -1.10
C VAL A 158 -1.52 -9.91 -0.39
N ILE A 159 -1.70 -10.44 0.83
CA ILE A 159 -0.62 -11.13 1.55
C ILE A 159 -0.15 -12.35 0.75
N ALA A 160 -1.08 -13.11 0.15
CA ALA A 160 -0.71 -14.25 -0.69
C ALA A 160 0.15 -13.83 -1.90
N VAL A 161 -0.21 -12.73 -2.57
CA VAL A 161 0.57 -12.18 -3.69
C VAL A 161 1.96 -11.73 -3.25
N VAL A 162 2.07 -10.99 -2.13
CA VAL A 162 3.36 -10.51 -1.60
C VAL A 162 4.27 -11.70 -1.25
N ILE A 163 3.75 -12.71 -0.56
CA ILE A 163 4.53 -13.91 -0.22
C ILE A 163 4.94 -14.69 -1.47
N ALA A 164 4.03 -14.83 -2.45
CA ALA A 164 4.35 -15.46 -3.73
C ALA A 164 5.48 -14.69 -4.46
N ALA A 165 5.43 -13.37 -4.49
CA ALA A 165 6.45 -12.53 -5.11
C ALA A 165 7.81 -12.66 -4.40
N ILE A 166 7.84 -12.63 -3.06
CA ILE A 166 9.07 -12.84 -2.27
C ILE A 166 9.66 -14.21 -2.57
N GLN A 167 8.84 -15.25 -2.59
CA GLN A 167 9.29 -16.61 -2.90
C GLN A 167 9.81 -16.72 -4.34
N PHE A 168 9.14 -16.05 -5.28
CA PHE A 168 9.50 -16.01 -6.69
C PHE A 168 10.85 -15.32 -6.95
N THR A 169 11.15 -14.28 -6.17
CA THR A 169 12.42 -13.53 -6.22
C THR A 169 13.50 -14.13 -5.33
N SER A 170 13.23 -15.29 -4.70
CA SER A 170 14.24 -15.96 -3.88
C SER A 170 15.49 -16.32 -4.69
N THR A 171 16.64 -16.29 -4.02
CA THR A 171 17.98 -16.45 -4.64
C THR A 171 18.10 -17.68 -5.54
N LYS A 172 17.38 -18.76 -5.23
CA LYS A 172 17.40 -20.00 -6.03
C LYS A 172 16.90 -19.80 -7.47
N TYR A 173 15.89 -18.96 -7.64
CA TYR A 173 15.28 -18.70 -8.95
C TYR A 173 15.97 -17.58 -9.71
N LEU A 174 16.55 -16.61 -8.99
CA LEU A 174 17.26 -15.48 -9.59
C LEU A 174 18.64 -15.87 -10.14
N VAL A 175 19.37 -16.77 -9.45
CA VAL A 175 20.70 -17.22 -9.88
C VAL A 175 20.63 -18.05 -11.16
N ALA A 176 19.50 -18.74 -11.40
CA ALA A 176 19.29 -19.55 -12.59
C ALA A 176 18.94 -18.75 -13.85
N LEU A 177 18.75 -17.44 -13.74
CA LEU A 177 18.37 -16.57 -14.87
C LEU A 177 19.60 -15.89 -15.46
N GLU A 178 19.69 -15.89 -16.79
CA GLU A 178 20.66 -15.13 -17.53
C GLU A 178 20.44 -13.60 -17.36
N ALA A 179 21.48 -12.79 -17.59
CA ALA A 179 21.39 -11.35 -17.45
C ALA A 179 20.34 -10.73 -18.40
N GLU A 180 20.21 -11.29 -19.60
CA GLU A 180 19.22 -10.89 -20.60
C GLU A 180 17.77 -11.11 -20.12
N ASP A 181 17.50 -12.25 -19.49
CA ASP A 181 16.19 -12.56 -18.89
C ASP A 181 15.78 -11.53 -17.81
N ARG A 182 16.74 -11.10 -17.00
CA ARG A 182 16.48 -10.11 -15.94
C ARG A 182 16.11 -8.74 -16.52
N LEU A 183 16.83 -8.30 -17.55
CA LEU A 183 16.56 -7.04 -18.23
C LEU A 183 15.19 -7.06 -18.92
N THR A 184 14.88 -8.14 -19.63
CA THR A 184 13.60 -8.31 -20.32
C THR A 184 12.44 -8.38 -19.32
N THR A 185 12.60 -9.10 -18.21
CA THR A 185 11.58 -9.15 -17.15
C THR A 185 11.36 -7.77 -16.51
N SER A 186 12.44 -7.03 -16.24
CA SER A 186 12.33 -5.66 -15.70
C SER A 186 11.57 -4.74 -16.65
N SER A 187 11.91 -4.75 -17.93
CA SER A 187 11.23 -3.94 -18.95
C SER A 187 9.76 -4.33 -19.10
N PHE A 188 9.44 -5.63 -19.05
CA PHE A 188 8.07 -6.12 -19.07
C PHE A 188 7.25 -5.56 -17.90
N TRP A 189 7.79 -5.63 -16.68
CA TRP A 189 7.09 -5.11 -15.49
C TRP A 189 6.94 -3.59 -15.51
N GLN A 190 7.91 -2.84 -16.03
CA GLN A 190 7.79 -1.39 -16.23
C GLN A 190 6.64 -1.04 -17.17
N ILE A 191 6.44 -1.81 -18.24
CA ILE A 191 5.30 -1.61 -19.15
C ILE A 191 3.98 -1.92 -18.44
N ILE A 192 3.89 -3.03 -17.70
CA ILE A 192 2.69 -3.39 -16.93
C ILE A 192 2.36 -2.30 -15.91
N GLU A 193 3.34 -1.81 -15.17
CA GLU A 193 3.19 -0.73 -14.20
C GLU A 193 2.65 0.55 -14.85
N LEU A 194 3.23 0.96 -15.96
CA LEU A 194 2.78 2.13 -16.73
C LEU A 194 1.32 1.98 -17.19
N LEU A 195 0.96 0.80 -17.72
CA LEU A 195 -0.41 0.53 -18.16
C LEU A 195 -1.40 0.52 -16.99
N MET A 196 -1.07 -0.15 -15.89
CA MET A 196 -1.93 -0.20 -14.71
C MET A 196 -2.12 1.19 -14.09
N THR A 197 -1.05 1.95 -13.99
CA THR A 197 -1.09 3.34 -13.52
C THR A 197 -1.95 4.21 -14.44
N GLY A 198 -1.79 4.08 -15.76
CA GLY A 198 -2.59 4.81 -16.73
C GLY A 198 -4.09 4.47 -16.64
N ILE A 199 -4.43 3.19 -16.52
CA ILE A 199 -5.82 2.73 -16.34
C ILE A 199 -6.41 3.30 -15.05
N ALA A 200 -5.67 3.23 -13.94
CA ALA A 200 -6.15 3.73 -12.67
C ALA A 200 -6.40 5.24 -12.69
N PHE A 201 -5.45 6.04 -13.20
CA PHE A 201 -5.67 7.48 -13.35
C PHE A 201 -6.82 7.80 -14.32
N GLY A 202 -6.99 7.01 -15.37
CA GLY A 202 -8.14 7.13 -16.27
C GLY A 202 -9.48 6.90 -15.57
N LEU A 203 -9.58 5.83 -14.75
CA LEU A 203 -10.78 5.54 -13.95
C LEU A 203 -11.07 6.64 -12.95
N ILE A 204 -10.04 7.20 -12.31
CA ILE A 204 -10.19 8.33 -11.37
C ILE A 204 -10.72 9.57 -12.10
N GLY A 205 -10.16 9.87 -13.29
CA GLY A 205 -10.62 10.98 -14.09
C GLY A 205 -12.09 10.85 -14.44
N LEU A 206 -12.54 9.64 -14.82
CA LEU A 206 -13.95 9.35 -15.08
C LEU A 206 -14.82 9.56 -13.83
N GLN A 207 -14.41 9.02 -12.70
CA GLN A 207 -15.19 9.13 -11.45
C GLN A 207 -15.20 10.54 -10.90
N ALA A 208 -14.07 11.24 -10.95
CA ALA A 208 -14.00 12.65 -10.59
C ALA A 208 -14.91 13.51 -11.46
N SER A 209 -14.97 13.25 -12.78
CA SER A 209 -15.85 13.95 -13.69
C SER A 209 -17.32 13.70 -13.35
N GLU A 210 -17.70 12.50 -12.98
CA GLU A 210 -19.06 12.14 -12.56
C GLU A 210 -19.46 12.86 -11.27
N ILE A 211 -18.57 12.90 -10.26
CA ILE A 211 -18.80 13.63 -9.00
C ILE A 211 -18.98 15.13 -9.27
N ILE A 212 -18.10 15.72 -10.07
CA ILE A 212 -18.15 17.15 -10.41
C ILE A 212 -19.43 17.47 -11.19
N TYR A 213 -19.84 16.60 -12.11
CA TYR A 213 -21.05 16.82 -12.91
C TYR A 213 -22.34 16.72 -12.07
N LYS A 214 -22.38 15.82 -11.09
CA LYS A 214 -23.55 15.59 -10.21
C LYS A 214 -23.62 16.55 -9.00
N ALA A 215 -22.49 17.15 -8.61
CA ALA A 215 -22.42 17.98 -7.40
C ALA A 215 -22.63 19.47 -7.73
N ASN A 216 -23.31 20.17 -6.81
CA ASN A 216 -23.39 21.64 -6.86
C ASN A 216 -22.04 22.25 -6.47
N SER A 217 -21.78 23.51 -6.91
CA SER A 217 -20.51 24.21 -6.66
C SER A 217 -20.15 24.29 -5.16
N GLU A 218 -21.15 24.49 -4.28
CA GLU A 218 -20.93 24.53 -2.82
C GLU A 218 -20.50 23.17 -2.27
N ARG A 219 -21.09 22.08 -2.76
CA ARG A 219 -20.71 20.72 -2.36
C ARG A 219 -19.31 20.36 -2.84
N ILE A 220 -18.94 20.78 -4.03
CA ILE A 220 -17.58 20.58 -4.57
C ILE A 220 -16.55 21.30 -3.69
N ALA A 221 -16.81 22.59 -3.33
CA ALA A 221 -15.92 23.34 -2.46
C ALA A 221 -15.76 22.67 -1.08
N GLY A 222 -16.84 22.15 -0.50
CA GLY A 222 -16.81 21.38 0.74
C GLY A 222 -15.92 20.13 0.62
N LEU A 223 -16.11 19.32 -0.42
CA LEU A 223 -15.29 18.12 -0.66
C LEU A 223 -13.79 18.43 -0.81
N PHE A 224 -13.45 19.54 -1.47
CA PHE A 224 -12.06 19.98 -1.56
C PHE A 224 -11.48 20.39 -0.20
N VAL A 225 -12.27 21.07 0.65
CA VAL A 225 -11.83 21.43 2.00
C VAL A 225 -11.64 20.18 2.85
N ASP A 226 -12.59 19.24 2.82
CA ASP A 226 -12.50 17.98 3.55
C ASP A 226 -11.29 17.17 3.12
N GLY A 227 -11.07 17.01 1.81
CA GLY A 227 -9.90 16.34 1.25
C GLY A 227 -8.59 17.03 1.64
N ALA A 228 -8.54 18.37 1.63
CA ALA A 228 -7.38 19.13 2.04
C ALA A 228 -7.07 18.95 3.55
N VAL A 229 -8.08 18.95 4.40
CA VAL A 229 -7.92 18.68 5.85
C VAL A 229 -7.33 17.29 6.07
N ILE A 230 -7.88 16.26 5.42
CA ILE A 230 -7.40 14.89 5.53
C ILE A 230 -5.94 14.77 5.02
N ALA A 231 -5.61 15.39 3.89
CA ALA A 231 -4.26 15.39 3.34
C ALA A 231 -3.24 16.06 4.28
N VAL A 232 -3.60 17.23 4.84
CA VAL A 232 -2.76 17.96 5.80
C VAL A 232 -2.54 17.14 7.07
N VAL A 233 -3.58 16.52 7.60
CA VAL A 233 -3.49 15.64 8.78
C VAL A 233 -2.53 14.48 8.50
N ALA A 234 -2.67 13.81 7.37
CA ALA A 234 -1.78 12.70 7.00
C ALA A 234 -0.31 13.16 6.88
N MET A 235 -0.05 14.36 6.36
CA MET A 235 1.30 14.95 6.31
C MET A 235 1.83 15.30 7.70
N ILE A 236 1.00 15.88 8.57
CA ILE A 236 1.41 16.23 9.95
C ILE A 236 1.78 14.97 10.73
N ILE A 237 1.02 13.90 10.61
CA ILE A 237 1.33 12.62 11.29
C ILE A 237 2.70 12.10 10.86
N ARG A 238 3.00 12.10 9.56
CA ARG A 238 4.31 11.71 9.04
C ARG A 238 5.43 12.63 9.56
N LEU A 239 5.21 13.93 9.54
CA LEU A 239 6.17 14.91 10.04
C LEU A 239 6.49 14.67 11.52
N VAL A 240 5.47 14.50 12.34
CA VAL A 240 5.62 14.20 13.77
C VAL A 240 6.36 12.88 13.96
N TRP A 241 5.99 11.84 13.23
CA TRP A 241 6.60 10.51 13.30
C TRP A 241 8.10 10.56 13.01
N PHE A 242 8.49 11.10 11.86
CA PHE A 242 9.91 11.19 11.49
C PHE A 242 10.70 12.15 12.36
N THR A 243 10.06 13.23 12.85
CA THR A 243 10.69 14.14 13.83
C THR A 243 10.99 13.41 15.15
N VAL A 244 10.04 12.63 15.67
CA VAL A 244 10.23 11.83 16.88
C VAL A 244 11.35 10.82 16.70
N ILE A 245 11.40 10.12 15.58
CA ILE A 245 12.48 9.16 15.29
C ILE A 245 13.84 9.86 15.20
N TRP A 246 13.90 11.00 14.54
CA TRP A 246 15.12 11.79 14.46
C TRP A 246 15.60 12.28 15.84
N LEU A 247 14.70 12.76 16.69
CA LEU A 247 15.01 13.19 18.05
C LEU A 247 15.49 12.03 18.92
N ILE A 248 14.84 10.87 18.83
CA ILE A 248 15.27 9.65 19.53
C ILE A 248 16.66 9.23 19.04
N GLY A 249 16.90 9.31 17.73
CA GLY A 249 18.21 9.01 17.14
C GLY A 249 19.34 9.92 17.62
N LYS A 250 19.03 11.19 17.90
CA LYS A 250 20.00 12.12 18.50
C LYS A 250 20.30 11.81 19.97
N ALA A 251 19.30 11.29 20.70
CA ALA A 251 19.44 11.04 22.14
C ALA A 251 20.02 9.66 22.46
N ALA A 252 19.73 8.64 21.67
CA ALA A 252 20.12 7.25 21.89
C ALA A 252 20.77 6.66 20.63
N ARG A 253 22.09 6.47 20.62
CA ARG A 253 22.82 5.81 19.50
C ARG A 253 22.50 4.31 19.40
N PRO A 254 22.47 3.74 18.19
CA PRO A 254 22.06 4.21 16.87
C PRO A 254 20.64 3.77 16.55
N VAL A 255 19.82 4.70 16.14
CA VAL A 255 18.56 4.37 15.48
C VAL A 255 18.92 3.86 14.08
N HIS A 256 18.28 2.82 13.64
CA HIS A 256 18.41 2.04 12.40
C HIS A 256 19.05 2.76 11.20
N GLU A 257 19.73 2.00 10.33
CA GLU A 257 20.45 2.49 9.13
C GLU A 257 19.60 3.36 8.17
N GLY A 258 18.27 3.35 8.27
CA GLY A 258 17.35 4.15 7.45
C GLY A 258 16.71 5.35 8.18
N ALA A 259 17.12 5.66 9.40
CA ALA A 259 16.57 6.80 10.13
C ALA A 259 17.09 8.14 9.58
N PRO A 260 16.28 9.23 9.63
CA PRO A 260 16.74 10.54 9.22
C PRO A 260 17.85 11.05 10.15
N GLU A 261 18.94 11.55 9.57
CA GLU A 261 20.09 12.10 10.29
C GLU A 261 20.00 13.63 10.47
N SER A 262 19.21 14.29 9.63
CA SER A 262 19.00 15.72 9.65
C SER A 262 17.52 16.09 9.56
N PHE A 263 17.17 17.32 9.96
CA PHE A 263 15.81 17.82 9.81
C PHE A 263 15.41 17.97 8.33
N ALA A 264 16.36 18.26 7.44
CA ALA A 264 16.13 18.28 6.00
C ALA A 264 15.67 16.90 5.50
N GLU A 265 16.24 15.80 6.00
CA GLU A 265 15.83 14.44 5.67
C GLU A 265 14.45 14.10 6.25
N VAL A 266 14.09 14.60 7.43
CA VAL A 266 12.73 14.51 7.98
C VAL A 266 11.73 15.15 7.02
N ILE A 267 12.02 16.34 6.50
CA ILE A 267 11.15 17.02 5.52
C ILE A 267 11.03 16.20 4.24
N VAL A 268 12.13 15.68 3.70
CA VAL A 268 12.13 14.83 2.51
C VAL A 268 11.28 13.58 2.72
N MET A 269 11.48 12.85 3.82
CA MET A 269 10.72 11.64 4.15
C MET A 269 9.23 11.94 4.38
N THR A 270 8.89 13.10 4.93
CA THR A 270 7.51 13.56 5.08
C THR A 270 6.88 13.85 3.73
N TRP A 271 7.58 14.63 2.89
CA TRP A 271 7.10 15.00 1.56
C TRP A 271 6.97 13.80 0.62
N SER A 272 7.85 12.81 0.76
CA SER A 272 7.79 11.53 0.05
C SER A 272 6.55 10.69 0.39
N GLY A 273 5.71 11.14 1.30
CA GLY A 273 4.41 10.54 1.60
C GLY A 273 3.31 10.89 0.60
N MET A 274 3.64 11.09 -0.68
CA MET A 274 2.63 11.25 -1.73
C MET A 274 1.76 9.98 -1.83
N ARG A 275 0.48 10.17 -2.13
CA ARG A 275 -0.50 9.07 -2.27
C ARG A 275 -0.53 8.62 -3.72
N GLY A 276 -0.72 7.32 -3.92
CA GLY A 276 -0.63 6.70 -5.22
C GLY A 276 -1.81 5.80 -5.57
N LEU A 277 -1.50 4.83 -6.40
CA LEU A 277 -2.45 3.92 -7.00
C LEU A 277 -3.33 3.19 -5.98
N VAL A 278 -2.75 2.69 -4.88
CA VAL A 278 -3.49 1.94 -3.85
C VAL A 278 -4.55 2.80 -3.18
N THR A 279 -4.21 4.04 -2.80
CA THR A 279 -5.18 5.00 -2.24
C THR A 279 -6.38 5.18 -3.16
N LEU A 280 -6.12 5.26 -4.46
CA LEU A 280 -7.15 5.51 -5.45
C LEU A 280 -8.05 4.28 -5.65
N ILE A 281 -7.47 3.09 -5.78
CA ILE A 281 -8.21 1.83 -5.91
C ILE A 281 -9.09 1.60 -4.68
N LEU A 282 -8.55 1.75 -3.48
CA LEU A 282 -9.31 1.57 -2.24
C LEU A 282 -10.43 2.61 -2.11
N SER A 283 -10.18 3.87 -2.47
CA SER A 283 -11.21 4.91 -2.46
C SER A 283 -12.38 4.59 -3.40
N LEU A 284 -12.09 4.01 -4.57
CA LEU A 284 -13.09 3.58 -5.55
C LEU A 284 -13.87 2.34 -5.09
N SER A 285 -13.31 1.55 -4.20
CA SER A 285 -13.91 0.32 -3.68
C SER A 285 -14.81 0.56 -2.45
N ILE A 286 -14.89 1.79 -1.93
CA ILE A 286 -15.83 2.13 -0.85
C ILE A 286 -17.26 2.05 -1.41
N PRO A 287 -18.14 1.20 -0.85
CA PRO A 287 -19.52 1.11 -1.30
C PRO A 287 -20.22 2.47 -1.20
N MET A 288 -20.94 2.87 -2.24
CA MET A 288 -21.83 4.03 -2.14
C MET A 288 -22.98 3.64 -1.21
N ILE A 289 -23.01 4.24 -0.03
CA ILE A 289 -24.14 4.10 0.87
C ILE A 289 -25.19 5.06 0.34
N ASP A 290 -26.21 4.51 -0.32
CA ASP A 290 -27.39 5.27 -0.68
C ASP A 290 -28.06 5.76 0.62
N GLY A 291 -27.93 7.06 0.87
CA GLY A 291 -28.51 7.77 2.01
C GLY A 291 -29.95 8.17 1.79
#